data_ab52070513470635f4a4990be470fef1
#
_entry.id   ab52070513470635f4a4990be470fef1
#
_cell.length_a   1.000
_cell.length_b   1.000
_cell.length_c   1.000
_cell.angle_alpha   90.00
_cell.angle_beta   90.00
_cell.angle_gamma   90.00
#
_symmetry.space_group_name_H-M   'P 1'
#
loop_
_entity.id
_entity.type
_entity.pdbx_description
1 polymer ?
#
loop_
_entity_poly.entity_id
_entity_poly.type
_entity_poly.pdbx_seq_one_letter_code
_entity_poly.pdbx_strand_id
1 'polypeptide(L)'
;MNVLSEMLSYPFMVRALFGGMLVSLCASLLGVSLVLKRYSMIGDGLSHVSFGALSIALAMGWSPLKVSIPVVVLAAFFLLRITENSRIKSDAAIAMISASSLAIGIIVTSLTTGMTTDVSSYMFGSILAMTKEDVALSAVLCIIVLGLFVLCYNQVFAVTFDENFAKATGVNVGAYNMLISVLTAVTIVLGMRMMGAMLISSLVIFPCLTSMRVFKSFTSVVISSGILSLVCFLLGMMASYQFSTPAGSSVVVVNLIAFGLFSMWQVLGRKR
;
A
#
# COMPACT_ATOMS: atom_id res chain seq x y z
N MET A 1 -0.82 -33.70 -1.97
CA MET A 1 0.31 -32.71 -1.98
C MET A 1 -0.22 -31.44 -1.34
N ASN A 2 0.56 -30.81 -0.45
CA ASN A 2 0.08 -29.58 0.17
C ASN A 2 0.07 -28.45 -0.90
N VAL A 3 -1.04 -27.72 -1.01
CA VAL A 3 -1.21 -26.59 -1.94
C VAL A 3 0.02 -25.65 -1.93
N LEU A 4 0.59 -25.43 -0.76
CA LEU A 4 1.78 -24.60 -0.59
C LEU A 4 3.03 -25.20 -1.29
N SER A 5 3.25 -26.51 -1.22
CA SER A 5 4.41 -27.15 -1.88
C SER A 5 4.28 -27.13 -3.40
N GLU A 6 3.07 -27.20 -3.91
CA GLU A 6 2.78 -27.11 -5.33
C GLU A 6 2.98 -25.67 -5.83
N MET A 7 2.48 -24.66 -5.10
CA MET A 7 2.72 -23.25 -5.42
C MET A 7 4.21 -22.88 -5.45
N LEU A 8 5.00 -23.42 -4.51
CA LEU A 8 6.45 -23.17 -4.43
C LEU A 8 7.26 -23.87 -5.54
N SER A 9 6.68 -24.81 -6.27
CA SER A 9 7.33 -25.45 -7.42
C SER A 9 7.44 -24.53 -8.64
N TYR A 10 6.61 -23.47 -8.71
CA TYR A 10 6.60 -22.52 -9.80
C TYR A 10 7.46 -21.29 -9.50
N PRO A 11 8.54 -21.01 -10.28
CA PRO A 11 9.45 -19.89 -10.01
C PRO A 11 8.78 -18.50 -10.02
N PHE A 12 7.72 -18.31 -10.82
CA PHE A 12 6.97 -17.06 -10.85
C PHE A 12 6.16 -16.87 -9.56
N MET A 13 5.59 -17.94 -9.02
CA MET A 13 4.81 -17.89 -7.77
C MET A 13 5.71 -17.60 -6.57
N VAL A 14 6.91 -18.17 -6.52
CA VAL A 14 7.89 -17.87 -5.47
C VAL A 14 8.26 -16.38 -5.49
N ARG A 15 8.50 -15.81 -6.68
CA ARG A 15 8.78 -14.38 -6.84
C ARG A 15 7.60 -13.52 -6.39
N ALA A 16 6.38 -13.88 -6.79
CA ALA A 16 5.16 -13.20 -6.42
C ALA A 16 4.92 -13.23 -4.90
N LEU A 17 5.11 -14.38 -4.27
CA LEU A 17 4.98 -14.53 -2.82
C LEU A 17 6.02 -13.70 -2.07
N PHE A 18 7.30 -13.80 -2.47
CA PHE A 18 8.37 -13.06 -1.79
C PHE A 18 8.20 -11.53 -1.92
N GLY A 19 8.03 -11.03 -3.14
CA GLY A 19 7.82 -9.60 -3.37
C GLY A 19 6.53 -9.11 -2.72
N GLY A 20 5.46 -9.90 -2.82
CA GLY A 20 4.17 -9.59 -2.22
C GLY A 20 4.19 -9.53 -0.70
N MET A 21 4.86 -10.45 -0.04
CA MET A 21 5.04 -10.40 1.42
C MET A 21 5.82 -9.17 1.88
N LEU A 22 6.90 -8.80 1.17
CA LEU A 22 7.67 -7.59 1.50
C LEU A 22 6.82 -6.33 1.37
N VAL A 23 6.09 -6.17 0.26
CA VAL A 23 5.21 -5.01 0.04
C VAL A 23 4.06 -5.00 1.05
N SER A 24 3.45 -6.16 1.33
CA SER A 24 2.39 -6.32 2.32
C SER A 24 2.85 -5.88 3.72
N LEU A 25 4.06 -6.27 4.12
CA LEU A 25 4.66 -5.86 5.38
C LEU A 25 4.91 -4.34 5.41
N CYS A 26 5.53 -3.76 4.38
CA CYS A 26 5.74 -2.31 4.29
C CYS A 26 4.41 -1.54 4.37
N ALA A 27 3.40 -1.96 3.61
CA ALA A 27 2.09 -1.32 3.56
C ALA A 27 1.39 -1.34 4.92
N SER A 28 1.41 -2.47 5.62
CA SER A 28 0.76 -2.61 6.92
C SER A 28 1.45 -1.81 8.02
N LEU A 29 2.78 -1.75 8.04
CA LEU A 29 3.53 -0.97 9.03
C LEU A 29 3.31 0.54 8.85
N LEU A 30 3.43 1.04 7.62
CA LEU A 30 3.14 2.44 7.28
C LEU A 30 1.66 2.77 7.50
N GLY A 31 0.77 1.81 7.21
CA GLY A 31 -0.68 1.92 7.38
C GLY A 31 -1.09 2.30 8.80
N VAL A 32 -0.38 1.82 9.82
CA VAL A 32 -0.67 2.19 11.22
C VAL A 32 -0.55 3.70 11.43
N SER A 33 0.55 4.31 10.95
CA SER A 33 0.75 5.76 11.07
C SER A 33 -0.24 6.55 10.22
N LEU A 34 -0.54 6.09 9.00
CA LEU A 34 -1.47 6.74 8.08
C LEU A 34 -2.91 6.73 8.61
N VAL A 35 -3.36 5.60 9.15
CA VAL A 35 -4.72 5.47 9.70
C VAL A 35 -4.89 6.32 10.93
N LEU A 36 -3.90 6.34 11.84
CA LEU A 36 -3.91 7.18 13.04
C LEU A 36 -3.91 8.68 12.71
N LYS A 37 -3.19 9.08 11.67
CA LYS A 37 -3.18 10.46 11.16
C LYS A 37 -4.40 10.83 10.30
N ARG A 38 -5.35 9.93 10.12
CA ARG A 38 -6.55 10.10 9.28
C ARG A 38 -6.25 10.30 7.79
N TYR A 39 -5.15 9.72 7.31
CA TYR A 39 -4.77 9.69 5.89
C TYR A 39 -5.09 8.33 5.25
N SER A 40 -6.13 7.64 5.71
CA SER A 40 -6.46 6.29 5.25
C SER A 40 -6.64 6.18 3.73
N MET A 41 -7.18 7.21 3.10
CA MET A 41 -7.44 7.25 1.65
C MET A 41 -6.20 7.57 0.80
N ILE A 42 -5.04 7.89 1.42
CA ILE A 42 -3.84 8.27 0.66
C ILE A 42 -3.33 7.11 -0.21
N GLY A 43 -3.53 5.86 0.25
CA GLY A 43 -3.20 4.66 -0.50
C GLY A 43 -3.93 4.58 -1.84
N ASP A 44 -5.22 4.83 -1.81
CA ASP A 44 -6.06 4.85 -3.00
C ASP A 44 -5.70 6.02 -3.93
N GLY A 45 -5.59 7.23 -3.38
CA GLY A 45 -5.22 8.43 -4.14
C GLY A 45 -3.89 8.29 -4.88
N LEU A 46 -2.84 7.87 -4.19
CA LEU A 46 -1.52 7.69 -4.78
C LEU A 46 -1.45 6.51 -5.76
N SER A 47 -2.28 5.48 -5.59
CA SER A 47 -2.37 4.39 -6.56
C SER A 47 -2.93 4.88 -7.91
N HIS A 48 -3.92 5.75 -7.92
CA HIS A 48 -4.44 6.37 -9.14
C HIS A 48 -3.44 7.35 -9.78
N VAL A 49 -2.65 8.06 -8.97
CA VAL A 49 -1.52 8.86 -9.49
C VAL A 49 -0.48 7.96 -10.14
N SER A 50 -0.17 6.83 -9.52
CA SER A 50 0.74 5.83 -10.09
C SER A 50 0.22 5.29 -11.42
N PHE A 51 -1.08 5.01 -11.53
CA PHE A 51 -1.69 4.59 -12.79
C PHE A 51 -1.53 5.65 -13.88
N GLY A 52 -1.82 6.92 -13.59
CA GLY A 52 -1.63 8.02 -14.54
C GLY A 52 -0.18 8.14 -15.01
N ALA A 53 0.78 8.07 -14.08
CA ALA A 53 2.21 8.13 -14.39
C ALA A 53 2.68 6.91 -15.22
N LEU A 54 2.18 5.70 -14.90
CA LEU A 54 2.45 4.48 -15.66
C LEU A 54 1.92 4.59 -17.09
N SER A 55 0.70 5.08 -17.28
CA SER A 55 0.09 5.25 -18.59
C SER A 55 0.88 6.21 -19.46
N ILE A 56 1.33 7.34 -18.91
CA ILE A 56 2.18 8.31 -19.62
C ILE A 56 3.54 7.66 -19.98
N ALA A 57 4.17 6.95 -19.05
CA ALA A 57 5.44 6.30 -19.29
C ALA A 57 5.37 5.25 -20.42
N LEU A 58 4.31 4.45 -20.43
CA LEU A 58 4.06 3.47 -21.50
C LEU A 58 3.84 4.14 -22.85
N ALA A 59 3.04 5.23 -22.88
CA ALA A 59 2.78 6.00 -24.09
C ALA A 59 4.06 6.58 -24.71
N MET A 60 5.02 6.97 -23.86
CA MET A 60 6.31 7.53 -24.29
C MET A 60 7.40 6.47 -24.49
N GLY A 61 7.11 5.19 -24.26
CA GLY A 61 8.12 4.10 -24.36
C GLY A 61 9.17 4.15 -23.24
N TRP A 62 8.89 4.82 -22.12
CA TRP A 62 9.79 4.93 -20.97
C TRP A 62 9.60 3.76 -20.00
N SER A 63 10.61 3.53 -19.14
CA SER A 63 10.51 2.52 -18.08
C SER A 63 9.45 2.93 -17.05
N PRO A 64 8.37 2.14 -16.90
CA PRO A 64 7.21 2.53 -16.09
C PRO A 64 7.54 2.83 -14.63
N LEU A 65 8.32 1.97 -13.95
CA LEU A 65 8.68 2.17 -12.54
C LEU A 65 9.60 3.39 -12.32
N LYS A 66 10.55 3.62 -13.23
CA LYS A 66 11.48 4.76 -13.12
C LYS A 66 10.77 6.12 -13.22
N VAL A 67 9.64 6.17 -13.93
CA VAL A 67 8.83 7.38 -14.06
C VAL A 67 7.80 7.48 -12.94
N SER A 68 7.13 6.39 -12.58
CA SER A 68 6.06 6.42 -11.57
C SER A 68 6.58 6.76 -10.18
N ILE A 69 7.73 6.24 -9.76
CA ILE A 69 8.28 6.51 -8.43
C ILE A 69 8.45 8.01 -8.19
N PRO A 70 9.20 8.77 -9.00
CA PRO A 70 9.37 10.20 -8.74
C PRO A 70 8.06 10.99 -8.86
N VAL A 71 7.17 10.64 -9.80
CA VAL A 71 5.89 11.34 -9.96
C VAL A 71 5.00 11.14 -8.74
N VAL A 72 4.89 9.91 -8.22
CA VAL A 72 4.05 9.63 -7.05
C VAL A 72 4.67 10.21 -5.77
N VAL A 73 5.99 10.23 -5.65
CA VAL A 73 6.68 10.91 -4.53
C VAL A 73 6.39 12.41 -4.56
N LEU A 74 6.47 13.06 -5.72
CA LEU A 74 6.09 14.46 -5.87
C LEU A 74 4.61 14.70 -5.54
N ALA A 75 3.71 13.84 -6.00
CA ALA A 75 2.29 13.93 -5.67
C ALA A 75 2.03 13.77 -4.17
N ALA A 76 2.71 12.84 -3.49
CA ALA A 76 2.62 12.67 -2.05
C ALA A 76 3.11 13.93 -1.28
N PHE A 77 4.20 14.55 -1.75
CA PHE A 77 4.68 15.82 -1.21
C PHE A 77 3.66 16.95 -1.38
N PHE A 78 3.07 17.09 -2.58
CA PHE A 78 2.04 18.10 -2.84
C PHE A 78 0.78 17.85 -2.01
N LEU A 79 0.34 16.60 -1.87
CA LEU A 79 -0.79 16.24 -1.02
C LEU A 79 -0.56 16.67 0.43
N LEU A 80 0.62 16.36 0.98
CA LEU A 80 0.97 16.77 2.34
C LEU A 80 0.94 18.29 2.49
N ARG A 81 1.57 19.01 1.54
CA ARG A 81 1.65 20.47 1.57
C ARG A 81 0.27 21.15 1.46
N ILE A 82 -0.60 20.63 0.60
CA ILE A 82 -1.97 21.14 0.46
C ILE A 82 -2.75 20.90 1.75
N THR A 83 -2.61 19.72 2.35
CA THR A 83 -3.34 19.36 3.57
C THR A 83 -2.90 20.19 4.78
N GLU A 84 -1.62 20.52 4.89
CA GLU A 84 -1.08 21.34 5.99
C GLU A 84 -1.43 22.83 5.86
N ASN A 85 -1.46 23.38 4.64
CA ASN A 85 -1.52 24.83 4.41
C ASN A 85 -2.86 25.33 3.85
N SER A 86 -3.80 24.47 3.50
CA SER A 86 -5.07 24.88 2.90
C SER A 86 -6.26 24.56 3.79
N ARG A 87 -7.39 25.26 3.52
CA ARG A 87 -8.69 24.96 4.14
C ARG A 87 -9.36 23.71 3.55
N ILE A 88 -8.71 23.06 2.57
CA ILE A 88 -9.22 21.86 1.92
C ILE A 88 -8.95 20.66 2.85
N LYS A 89 -9.98 19.91 3.18
CA LYS A 89 -9.85 18.69 3.95
C LYS A 89 -9.03 17.65 3.17
N SER A 90 -8.20 16.88 3.87
CA SER A 90 -7.31 15.85 3.29
C SER A 90 -8.02 14.96 2.28
N ASP A 91 -9.22 14.47 2.64
CA ASP A 91 -9.98 13.55 1.79
C ASP A 91 -10.42 14.19 0.46
N ALA A 92 -10.79 15.49 0.49
CA ALA A 92 -11.15 16.21 -0.73
C ALA A 92 -9.94 16.43 -1.64
N ALA A 93 -8.77 16.76 -1.09
CA ALA A 93 -7.54 16.92 -1.85
C ALA A 93 -7.11 15.58 -2.49
N ILE A 94 -7.17 14.49 -1.74
CA ILE A 94 -6.88 13.14 -2.22
C ILE A 94 -7.85 12.77 -3.36
N ALA A 95 -9.15 12.99 -3.17
CA ALA A 95 -10.17 12.67 -4.16
C ALA A 95 -9.98 13.43 -5.48
N MET A 96 -9.65 14.73 -5.41
CA MET A 96 -9.39 15.56 -6.60
C MET A 96 -8.18 15.04 -7.39
N ILE A 97 -7.06 14.79 -6.71
CA ILE A 97 -5.83 14.30 -7.35
C ILE A 97 -6.03 12.90 -7.92
N SER A 98 -6.72 12.03 -7.16
CA SER A 98 -7.07 10.68 -7.58
C SER A 98 -7.89 10.68 -8.87
N ALA A 99 -9.04 11.37 -8.88
CA ALA A 99 -9.92 11.44 -10.04
C ALA A 99 -9.23 12.04 -11.28
N SER A 100 -8.47 13.12 -11.09
CA SER A 100 -7.75 13.79 -12.17
C SER A 100 -6.68 12.89 -12.78
N SER A 101 -5.89 12.21 -11.95
CA SER A 101 -4.82 11.32 -12.39
C SER A 101 -5.38 10.08 -13.10
N LEU A 102 -6.47 9.52 -12.60
CA LEU A 102 -7.16 8.40 -13.23
C LEU A 102 -7.70 8.80 -14.62
N ALA A 103 -8.36 9.96 -14.71
CA ALA A 103 -8.90 10.47 -15.96
C ALA A 103 -7.78 10.69 -17.00
N ILE A 104 -6.68 11.33 -16.61
CA ILE A 104 -5.50 11.54 -17.48
C ILE A 104 -4.95 10.19 -17.95
N GLY A 105 -4.77 9.23 -17.04
CA GLY A 105 -4.27 7.91 -17.37
C GLY A 105 -5.15 7.18 -18.39
N ILE A 106 -6.46 7.21 -18.22
CA ILE A 106 -7.43 6.59 -19.14
C ILE A 106 -7.37 7.26 -20.51
N ILE A 107 -7.35 8.61 -20.57
CA ILE A 107 -7.26 9.35 -21.83
C ILE A 107 -5.98 8.99 -22.58
N VAL A 108 -4.83 9.02 -21.90
CA VAL A 108 -3.53 8.68 -22.52
C VAL A 108 -3.53 7.25 -23.04
N THR A 109 -4.03 6.30 -22.26
CA THR A 109 -4.12 4.90 -22.68
C THR A 109 -5.04 4.74 -23.90
N SER A 110 -6.20 5.40 -23.89
CA SER A 110 -7.16 5.36 -25.01
C SER A 110 -6.57 5.93 -26.30
N LEU A 111 -5.79 7.01 -26.22
CA LEU A 111 -5.19 7.64 -27.40
C LEU A 111 -3.99 6.88 -27.96
N THR A 112 -3.23 6.16 -27.11
CA THR A 112 -1.97 5.51 -27.53
C THR A 112 -2.13 4.05 -27.89
N THR A 113 -2.92 3.28 -27.13
CA THR A 113 -3.01 1.81 -27.30
C THR A 113 -4.34 1.35 -27.87
N GLY A 114 -5.26 2.29 -28.16
CA GLY A 114 -6.55 1.97 -28.77
C GLY A 114 -7.38 0.96 -28.01
N MET A 115 -7.49 1.11 -26.66
CA MET A 115 -8.23 0.21 -25.75
C MET A 115 -7.69 -1.24 -25.66
N THR A 116 -6.57 -1.57 -26.30
CA THR A 116 -5.99 -2.92 -26.24
C THR A 116 -5.23 -3.19 -24.93
N THR A 117 -4.83 -2.14 -24.24
CA THR A 117 -4.24 -2.30 -22.90
C THR A 117 -5.36 -2.39 -21.89
N ASP A 118 -5.51 -3.55 -21.31
CA ASP A 118 -6.55 -3.81 -20.32
C ASP A 118 -6.30 -3.00 -19.04
N VAL A 119 -6.98 -1.85 -18.91
CA VAL A 119 -6.94 -0.99 -17.73
C VAL A 119 -7.27 -1.78 -16.47
N SER A 120 -8.10 -2.82 -16.59
CA SER A 120 -8.44 -3.71 -15.49
C SER A 120 -7.21 -4.46 -14.98
N SER A 121 -6.28 -4.84 -15.85
CA SER A 121 -5.03 -5.51 -15.44
C SER A 121 -4.17 -4.65 -14.50
N TYR A 122 -4.19 -3.33 -14.67
CA TYR A 122 -3.46 -2.42 -13.77
C TYR A 122 -4.20 -2.19 -12.45
N MET A 123 -5.53 -2.19 -12.46
CA MET A 123 -6.32 -2.02 -11.24
C MET A 123 -6.27 -3.26 -10.36
N PHE A 124 -6.32 -4.44 -10.95
CA PHE A 124 -6.32 -5.72 -10.22
C PHE A 124 -4.92 -6.34 -10.06
N GLY A 125 -3.92 -5.77 -10.73
CA GLY A 125 -2.54 -6.26 -10.74
C GLY A 125 -2.34 -7.50 -11.60
N SER A 126 -1.13 -7.68 -12.09
CA SER A 126 -0.72 -8.91 -12.77
C SER A 126 0.58 -9.41 -12.15
N ILE A 127 0.45 -10.25 -11.15
CA ILE A 127 1.59 -10.88 -10.47
C ILE A 127 2.43 -11.70 -11.46
N LEU A 128 1.79 -12.20 -12.53
CA LEU A 128 2.44 -13.01 -13.58
C LEU A 128 3.32 -12.19 -14.54
N ALA A 129 3.07 -10.88 -14.66
CA ALA A 129 3.78 -9.99 -15.59
C ALA A 129 5.10 -9.42 -15.03
N MET A 130 5.53 -9.83 -13.84
CA MET A 130 6.73 -9.30 -13.18
C MET A 130 8.02 -9.87 -13.78
N THR A 131 8.94 -8.98 -14.14
CA THR A 131 10.31 -9.35 -14.51
C THR A 131 11.15 -9.63 -13.23
N LYS A 132 12.27 -10.35 -13.40
CA LYS A 132 13.23 -10.56 -12.31
C LYS A 132 13.80 -9.23 -11.78
N GLU A 133 13.98 -8.27 -12.68
CA GLU A 133 14.49 -6.92 -12.36
C GLU A 133 13.50 -6.12 -11.53
N ASP A 134 12.18 -6.19 -11.85
CA ASP A 134 11.14 -5.55 -11.09
C ASP A 134 11.09 -6.10 -9.65
N VAL A 135 11.21 -7.41 -9.47
CA VAL A 135 11.23 -8.06 -8.15
C VAL A 135 12.46 -7.65 -7.34
N ALA A 136 13.65 -7.65 -7.96
CA ALA A 136 14.87 -7.25 -7.30
C ALA A 136 14.84 -5.78 -6.85
N LEU A 137 14.40 -4.88 -7.74
CA LEU A 137 14.21 -3.46 -7.42
C LEU A 137 13.22 -3.28 -6.28
N SER A 138 12.07 -3.98 -6.34
CA SER A 138 11.05 -3.91 -5.29
C SER A 138 11.57 -4.43 -3.95
N ALA A 139 12.33 -5.53 -3.94
CA ALA A 139 12.91 -6.08 -2.73
C ALA A 139 13.90 -5.09 -2.08
N VAL A 140 14.80 -4.49 -2.87
CA VAL A 140 15.75 -3.49 -2.36
C VAL A 140 15.02 -2.29 -1.78
N LEU A 141 14.03 -1.74 -2.50
CA LEU A 141 13.27 -0.59 -2.03
C LEU A 141 12.44 -0.92 -0.78
N CYS A 142 11.80 -2.09 -0.70
CA CYS A 142 11.10 -2.54 0.50
C CYS A 142 12.03 -2.68 1.71
N ILE A 143 13.23 -3.22 1.53
CA ILE A 143 14.23 -3.31 2.61
C ILE A 143 14.63 -1.92 3.09
N ILE A 144 14.82 -0.96 2.18
CA ILE A 144 15.11 0.43 2.54
C ILE A 144 13.94 1.05 3.32
N VAL A 145 12.70 0.84 2.85
CA VAL A 145 11.49 1.33 3.54
C VAL A 145 11.38 0.76 4.94
N LEU A 146 11.55 -0.56 5.11
CA LEU A 146 11.51 -1.23 6.41
C LEU A 146 12.65 -0.75 7.31
N GLY A 147 13.86 -0.64 6.78
CA GLY A 147 15.02 -0.15 7.52
C GLY A 147 14.82 1.28 8.04
N LEU A 148 14.38 2.19 7.19
CA LEU A 148 14.10 3.58 7.58
C LEU A 148 12.93 3.67 8.57
N PHE A 149 11.87 2.88 8.40
CA PHE A 149 10.76 2.82 9.34
C PHE A 149 11.22 2.37 10.73
N VAL A 150 12.04 1.31 10.80
CA VAL A 150 12.57 0.80 12.08
C VAL A 150 13.55 1.79 12.72
N LEU A 151 14.47 2.37 11.94
CA LEU A 151 15.43 3.37 12.43
C LEU A 151 14.74 4.62 12.97
N CYS A 152 13.70 5.08 12.31
CA CYS A 152 12.95 6.27 12.69
C CYS A 152 11.70 5.96 13.55
N TYR A 153 11.58 4.73 14.08
CA TYR A 153 10.38 4.25 14.76
C TYR A 153 9.89 5.19 15.87
N ASN A 154 10.78 5.64 16.75
CA ASN A 154 10.43 6.50 17.89
C ASN A 154 9.92 7.88 17.42
N GLN A 155 10.53 8.45 16.41
CA GLN A 155 10.14 9.74 15.87
C GLN A 155 8.82 9.64 15.07
N VAL A 156 8.67 8.56 14.30
CA VAL A 156 7.41 8.24 13.60
C VAL A 156 6.27 8.08 14.61
N PHE A 157 6.50 7.37 15.71
CA PHE A 157 5.54 7.26 16.81
C PHE A 157 5.16 8.63 17.39
N ALA A 158 6.16 9.44 17.79
CA ALA A 158 5.92 10.76 18.38
C ALA A 158 5.12 11.67 17.45
N VAL A 159 5.51 11.77 16.17
CA VAL A 159 4.84 12.59 15.16
C VAL A 159 3.45 12.05 14.79
N THR A 160 3.22 10.75 14.97
CA THR A 160 1.90 10.15 14.67
C THR A 160 0.88 10.46 15.76
N PHE A 161 1.29 10.49 17.03
CA PHE A 161 0.38 10.71 18.16
C PHE A 161 0.17 12.16 18.51
N ASP A 162 1.24 12.95 18.60
CA ASP A 162 1.15 14.35 19.00
C ASP A 162 2.26 15.18 18.35
N GLU A 163 1.89 15.86 17.27
CA GLU A 163 2.81 16.73 16.51
C GLU A 163 3.29 17.93 17.33
N ASN A 164 2.45 18.46 18.25
CA ASN A 164 2.82 19.60 19.06
C ASN A 164 3.83 19.19 20.13
N PHE A 165 3.62 18.07 20.77
CA PHE A 165 4.60 17.50 21.71
C PHE A 165 5.91 17.16 21.00
N ALA A 166 5.86 16.52 19.83
CA ALA A 166 7.04 16.22 19.03
C ALA A 166 7.84 17.47 18.67
N LYS A 167 7.16 18.57 18.28
CA LYS A 167 7.82 19.88 18.05
C LYS A 167 8.45 20.43 19.31
N ALA A 168 7.76 20.35 20.45
CA ALA A 168 8.26 20.86 21.74
C ALA A 168 9.51 20.10 22.21
N THR A 169 9.64 18.82 21.87
CA THR A 169 10.83 17.98 22.17
C THR A 169 11.95 18.11 21.13
N GLY A 170 11.83 19.02 20.16
CA GLY A 170 12.87 19.30 19.16
C GLY A 170 12.83 18.39 17.93
N VAL A 171 11.81 17.55 17.77
CA VAL A 171 11.65 16.71 16.58
C VAL A 171 11.17 17.55 15.40
N ASN A 172 11.84 17.44 14.25
CA ASN A 172 11.42 18.10 13.03
C ASN A 172 10.21 17.37 12.41
N VAL A 173 9.01 17.75 12.84
CA VAL A 173 7.75 17.12 12.42
C VAL A 173 7.57 17.13 10.90
N GLY A 174 7.91 18.24 10.22
CA GLY A 174 7.80 18.34 8.77
C GLY A 174 8.67 17.31 8.03
N ALA A 175 9.90 17.10 8.50
CA ALA A 175 10.80 16.11 7.91
C ALA A 175 10.28 14.67 8.08
N TYR A 176 9.73 14.32 9.25
CA TYR A 176 9.19 12.97 9.49
C TYR A 176 7.85 12.75 8.80
N ASN A 177 6.99 13.77 8.68
CA ASN A 177 5.79 13.70 7.85
C ASN A 177 6.14 13.46 6.38
N MET A 178 7.15 14.17 5.88
CA MET A 178 7.67 13.97 4.52
C MET A 178 8.26 12.56 4.36
N LEU A 179 9.03 12.07 5.33
CA LEU A 179 9.58 10.72 5.32
C LEU A 179 8.45 9.67 5.20
N ILE A 180 7.43 9.73 6.07
CA ILE A 180 6.28 8.81 6.01
C ILE A 180 5.61 8.87 4.64
N SER A 181 5.41 10.07 4.08
CA SER A 181 4.77 10.24 2.77
C SER A 181 5.59 9.65 1.63
N VAL A 182 6.91 9.84 1.64
CA VAL A 182 7.83 9.27 0.63
C VAL A 182 7.87 7.75 0.73
N LEU A 183 8.02 7.19 1.95
CA LEU A 183 8.01 5.74 2.16
C LEU A 183 6.68 5.12 1.70
N THR A 184 5.57 5.80 1.99
CA THR A 184 4.23 5.40 1.55
C THR A 184 4.12 5.43 0.02
N ALA A 185 4.56 6.52 -0.61
CA ALA A 185 4.54 6.67 -2.06
C ALA A 185 5.30 5.53 -2.78
N VAL A 186 6.52 5.26 -2.33
CA VAL A 186 7.34 4.15 -2.86
C VAL A 186 6.63 2.81 -2.67
N THR A 187 6.12 2.52 -1.47
CA THR A 187 5.41 1.27 -1.18
C THR A 187 4.17 1.10 -2.06
N ILE A 188 3.40 2.18 -2.28
CA ILE A 188 2.19 2.15 -3.11
C ILE A 188 2.54 1.90 -4.58
N VAL A 189 3.56 2.57 -5.14
CA VAL A 189 3.98 2.34 -6.54
C VAL A 189 4.39 0.89 -6.75
N LEU A 190 5.20 0.34 -5.84
CA LEU A 190 5.63 -1.05 -5.90
C LEU A 190 4.44 -2.01 -5.78
N GLY A 191 3.59 -1.78 -4.80
CA GLY A 191 2.41 -2.61 -4.55
C GLY A 191 1.41 -2.56 -5.69
N MET A 192 1.13 -1.37 -6.22
CA MET A 192 0.24 -1.21 -7.36
C MET A 192 0.74 -1.97 -8.59
N ARG A 193 2.03 -1.87 -8.91
CA ARG A 193 2.65 -2.58 -10.03
C ARG A 193 2.54 -4.09 -9.90
N MET A 194 2.74 -4.60 -8.68
CA MET A 194 2.76 -6.05 -8.39
C MET A 194 1.36 -6.64 -8.19
N MET A 195 0.51 -5.94 -7.47
CA MET A 195 -0.72 -6.50 -6.89
C MET A 195 -1.98 -5.75 -7.29
N GLY A 196 -1.83 -4.58 -7.93
CA GLY A 196 -2.93 -3.69 -8.29
C GLY A 196 -3.31 -2.68 -7.21
N ALA A 197 -4.04 -1.65 -7.64
CA ALA A 197 -4.45 -0.54 -6.78
C ALA A 197 -5.36 -1.00 -5.63
N MET A 198 -6.31 -1.89 -5.91
CA MET A 198 -7.28 -2.37 -4.93
C MET A 198 -6.63 -3.11 -3.76
N LEU A 199 -5.64 -3.97 -4.05
CA LEU A 199 -4.99 -4.76 -3.02
C LEU A 199 -4.08 -3.89 -2.15
N ILE A 200 -3.28 -2.99 -2.74
CA ILE A 200 -2.35 -2.17 -1.94
C ILE A 200 -3.10 -1.24 -0.98
N SER A 201 -4.21 -0.63 -1.41
CA SER A 201 -5.07 0.18 -0.54
C SER A 201 -5.65 -0.63 0.63
N SER A 202 -6.07 -1.86 0.34
CA SER A 202 -6.55 -2.81 1.36
C SER A 202 -5.47 -3.16 2.39
N LEU A 203 -4.25 -3.47 1.94
CA LEU A 203 -3.14 -3.85 2.82
C LEU A 203 -2.67 -2.71 3.73
N VAL A 204 -2.84 -1.47 3.33
CA VAL A 204 -2.58 -0.29 4.18
C VAL A 204 -3.63 -0.18 5.30
N ILE A 205 -4.90 -0.47 5.02
CA ILE A 205 -6.02 -0.14 5.93
C ILE A 205 -6.42 -1.34 6.82
N PHE A 206 -6.74 -2.50 6.22
CA PHE A 206 -7.36 -3.62 6.94
C PHE A 206 -6.50 -4.19 8.07
N PRO A 207 -5.20 -4.51 7.88
CA PRO A 207 -4.40 -5.11 8.95
C PRO A 207 -4.28 -4.17 10.16
N CYS A 208 -4.13 -2.87 9.91
CA CYS A 208 -4.07 -1.84 10.94
C CYS A 208 -5.39 -1.75 11.72
N LEU A 209 -6.53 -1.56 11.03
CA LEU A 209 -7.84 -1.45 11.68
C LEU A 209 -8.22 -2.73 12.42
N THR A 210 -7.86 -3.89 11.90
CA THR A 210 -8.10 -5.18 12.56
C THR A 210 -7.28 -5.29 13.85
N SER A 211 -6.01 -4.92 13.81
CA SER A 211 -5.12 -4.93 14.97
C SER A 211 -5.56 -3.97 16.08
N MET A 212 -6.05 -2.77 15.71
CA MET A 212 -6.59 -1.79 16.65
C MET A 212 -7.85 -2.25 17.38
N ARG A 213 -8.54 -3.28 16.90
CA ARG A 213 -9.69 -3.87 17.62
C ARG A 213 -9.30 -4.59 18.89
N VAL A 214 -8.09 -5.16 18.93
CA VAL A 214 -7.62 -5.99 20.06
C VAL A 214 -6.53 -5.30 20.86
N PHE A 215 -5.58 -4.65 20.18
CA PHE A 215 -4.41 -4.05 20.80
C PHE A 215 -4.59 -2.54 20.97
N LYS A 216 -4.05 -2.01 22.10
CA LYS A 216 -4.16 -0.60 22.45
C LYS A 216 -2.83 0.16 22.40
N SER A 217 -1.69 -0.54 22.44
CA SER A 217 -0.38 0.10 22.34
C SER A 217 0.08 0.18 20.88
N PHE A 218 0.77 1.26 20.53
CA PHE A 218 1.27 1.46 19.18
C PHE A 218 2.17 0.31 18.70
N THR A 219 3.10 -0.12 19.54
CA THR A 219 4.03 -1.22 19.22
C THR A 219 3.28 -2.52 18.97
N SER A 220 2.29 -2.86 19.82
CA SER A 220 1.50 -4.07 19.64
C SER A 220 0.65 -4.00 18.36
N VAL A 221 0.10 -2.83 18.02
CA VAL A 221 -0.66 -2.63 16.78
C VAL A 221 0.26 -2.78 15.57
N VAL A 222 1.45 -2.19 15.58
CA VAL A 222 2.43 -2.29 14.49
C VAL A 222 2.84 -3.73 14.25
N ILE A 223 3.25 -4.45 15.30
CA ILE A 223 3.68 -5.86 15.19
C ILE A 223 2.53 -6.75 14.72
N SER A 224 1.36 -6.65 15.37
CA SER A 224 0.20 -7.47 15.00
C SER A 224 -0.33 -7.16 13.60
N SER A 225 -0.29 -5.89 13.16
CA SER A 225 -0.64 -5.49 11.80
C SER A 225 0.29 -6.14 10.76
N GLY A 226 1.60 -6.14 11.04
CA GLY A 226 2.58 -6.81 10.18
C GLY A 226 2.35 -8.32 10.07
N ILE A 227 2.17 -9.00 11.20
CA ILE A 227 1.89 -10.44 11.22
C ILE A 227 0.58 -10.76 10.50
N LEU A 228 -0.49 -10.01 10.80
CA LEU A 228 -1.80 -10.21 10.20
C LEU A 228 -1.76 -10.00 8.68
N SER A 229 -1.06 -8.97 8.22
CA SER A 229 -0.87 -8.69 6.80
C SER A 229 -0.20 -9.86 6.07
N LEU A 230 0.88 -10.41 6.63
CA LEU A 230 1.58 -11.56 6.05
C LEU A 230 0.69 -12.80 6.00
N VAL A 231 -0.03 -13.10 7.10
CA VAL A 231 -0.93 -14.25 7.18
C VAL A 231 -2.09 -14.12 6.18
N CYS A 232 -2.76 -12.96 6.16
CA CYS A 232 -3.86 -12.71 5.23
C CYS A 232 -3.40 -12.74 3.78
N PHE A 233 -2.20 -12.22 3.48
CA PHE A 233 -1.62 -12.27 2.15
C PHE A 233 -1.37 -13.72 1.71
N LEU A 234 -0.73 -14.55 2.55
CA LEU A 234 -0.47 -15.94 2.24
C LEU A 234 -1.76 -16.74 2.05
N LEU A 235 -2.72 -16.59 2.96
CA LEU A 235 -4.02 -17.28 2.86
C LEU A 235 -4.80 -16.85 1.61
N GLY A 236 -4.79 -15.55 1.28
CA GLY A 236 -5.43 -15.03 0.08
C GLY A 236 -4.79 -15.54 -1.21
N MET A 237 -3.45 -15.65 -1.25
CA MET A 237 -2.73 -16.24 -2.38
C MET A 237 -3.02 -17.73 -2.53
N MET A 238 -3.09 -18.49 -1.43
CA MET A 238 -3.49 -19.90 -1.46
C MET A 238 -4.93 -20.08 -1.96
N ALA A 239 -5.86 -19.25 -1.49
CA ALA A 239 -7.25 -19.25 -1.95
C ALA A 239 -7.34 -18.91 -3.45
N SER A 240 -6.60 -17.89 -3.90
CA SER A 240 -6.52 -17.53 -5.32
C SER A 240 -6.04 -18.68 -6.19
N TYR A 241 -5.00 -19.38 -5.77
CA TYR A 241 -4.46 -20.54 -6.49
C TYR A 241 -5.47 -21.69 -6.56
N GLN A 242 -6.13 -22.01 -5.44
CA GLN A 242 -7.06 -23.13 -5.35
C GLN A 242 -8.38 -22.89 -6.12
N PHE A 243 -8.90 -21.65 -6.08
CA PHE A 243 -10.19 -21.29 -6.70
C PHE A 243 -10.03 -20.61 -8.06
N SER A 244 -8.80 -20.46 -8.60
CA SER A 244 -8.52 -19.76 -9.86
C SER A 244 -9.12 -18.36 -9.92
N THR A 245 -9.07 -17.64 -8.79
CA THR A 245 -9.63 -16.28 -8.64
C THR A 245 -8.52 -15.22 -8.72
N PRO A 246 -8.83 -13.95 -9.05
CA PRO A 246 -7.83 -12.88 -9.05
C PRO A 246 -7.16 -12.74 -7.69
N ALA A 247 -5.82 -12.75 -7.65
CA ALA A 247 -5.04 -12.78 -6.42
C ALA A 247 -5.31 -11.56 -5.51
N GLY A 248 -5.39 -10.36 -6.10
CA GLY A 248 -5.69 -9.15 -5.36
C GLY A 248 -7.02 -9.22 -4.62
N SER A 249 -8.08 -9.58 -5.32
CA SER A 249 -9.43 -9.69 -4.74
C SER A 249 -9.52 -10.76 -3.65
N SER A 250 -8.85 -11.90 -3.85
CA SER A 250 -8.83 -12.98 -2.85
C SER A 250 -8.18 -12.55 -1.54
N VAL A 251 -7.06 -11.84 -1.60
CA VAL A 251 -6.38 -11.29 -0.42
C VAL A 251 -7.25 -10.23 0.29
N VAL A 252 -7.94 -9.37 -0.46
CA VAL A 252 -8.87 -8.37 0.12
C VAL A 252 -10.01 -9.05 0.87
N VAL A 253 -10.61 -10.10 0.30
CA VAL A 253 -11.69 -10.87 0.96
C VAL A 253 -11.20 -11.53 2.24
N VAL A 254 -10.00 -12.13 2.24
CA VAL A 254 -9.41 -12.72 3.45
C VAL A 254 -9.17 -11.64 4.53
N ASN A 255 -8.68 -10.46 4.16
CA ASN A 255 -8.54 -9.34 5.10
C ASN A 255 -9.89 -8.88 5.67
N LEU A 256 -10.94 -8.83 4.84
CA LEU A 256 -12.29 -8.49 5.29
C LEU A 256 -12.84 -9.52 6.28
N ILE A 257 -12.65 -10.81 6.01
CA ILE A 257 -13.05 -11.90 6.92
C ILE A 257 -12.29 -11.77 8.25
N ALA A 258 -10.97 -11.56 8.21
CA ALA A 258 -10.17 -11.35 9.42
C ALA A 258 -10.68 -10.15 10.22
N PHE A 259 -10.95 -9.02 9.58
CA PHE A 259 -11.53 -7.85 10.24
C PHE A 259 -12.88 -8.16 10.91
N GLY A 260 -13.75 -8.90 10.24
CA GLY A 260 -15.04 -9.35 10.78
C GLY A 260 -14.88 -10.20 12.02
N LEU A 261 -14.00 -11.22 11.98
CA LEU A 261 -13.72 -12.10 13.11
C LEU A 261 -13.17 -11.36 14.33
N PHE A 262 -12.20 -10.49 14.14
CA PHE A 262 -11.64 -9.68 15.23
C PHE A 262 -12.64 -8.67 15.79
N SER A 263 -13.51 -8.12 14.95
CA SER A 263 -14.59 -7.22 15.39
C SER A 263 -15.64 -7.97 16.22
N MET A 264 -16.02 -9.18 15.83
CA MET A 264 -16.91 -10.05 16.61
C MET A 264 -16.28 -10.42 17.96
N TRP A 265 -14.99 -10.78 17.96
CA TRP A 265 -14.28 -11.08 19.21
C TRP A 265 -14.31 -9.88 20.18
N GLN A 266 -14.04 -8.66 19.68
CA GLN A 266 -14.09 -7.44 20.50
C GLN A 266 -15.47 -7.23 21.14
N VAL A 267 -16.54 -7.44 20.38
CA VAL A 267 -17.92 -7.27 20.88
C VAL A 267 -18.25 -8.31 21.95
N LEU A 268 -17.87 -9.58 21.72
CA LEU A 268 -18.10 -10.67 22.66
C LEU A 268 -17.25 -10.53 23.94
N GLY A 269 -15.99 -10.08 23.82
CA GLY A 269 -15.10 -9.87 24.95
C GLY A 269 -15.48 -8.64 25.82
N ARG A 270 -16.21 -7.68 25.28
CA ARG A 270 -16.72 -6.50 26.01
C ARG A 270 -17.94 -6.81 26.88
N LYS A 271 -18.59 -7.95 26.66
CA LYS A 271 -19.76 -8.40 27.42
C LYS A 271 -19.38 -9.24 28.65
N ARG A 272 -18.10 -9.51 28.85
CA ARG A 272 -17.53 -10.11 30.08
C ARG A 272 -16.74 -9.05 30.86
#